data_eab6a6049d0b72ed13df53e92ffb4cd9
#
_entry.id   eab6a6049d0b72ed13df53e92ffb4cd9
#
_cell.length_a   1.000
_cell.length_b   1.000
_cell.length_c   1.000
_cell.angle_alpha   90.00
_cell.angle_beta   90.00
_cell.angle_gamma   90.00
#
_symmetry.space_group_name_H-M   'P 1'
#
loop_
_entity.id
_entity.type
_entity.pdbx_description
1 polymer ?
#
loop_
_entity_poly.entity_id
_entity_poly.type
_entity_poly.pdbx_seq_one_letter_code
_entity_poly.pdbx_strand_id
1 'polypeptide(L)'
;MKNKFVQAHMKVAKIYADLSYANRKKVGAVIVKDDRILSIGYNGMPSGWTNECETEVIKIFNTPSADPNDQVRHLVTKPEVLHAETNAIAKLASSTESGKGASLFIYPYSPCMECAKLIYQSGISEIYFIEKYQNEDGLKFLKKAGVQSYQVYGLDDYQKLEYEVNE
;
A
#
# COMPACT_ATOMS: atom_id res chain seq x y z
N MET A 1 12.22 6.75 -13.76
CA MET A 1 11.10 7.57 -14.36
C MET A 1 11.35 9.05 -14.14
N LYS A 2 10.79 10.01 -14.94
CA LYS A 2 10.92 11.46 -14.68
C LYS A 2 10.06 11.88 -13.49
N ASN A 3 10.53 12.80 -12.64
CA ASN A 3 9.83 13.23 -11.40
C ASN A 3 8.36 13.62 -11.60
N LYS A 4 8.04 14.35 -12.68
CA LYS A 4 6.66 14.75 -12.98
C LYS A 4 5.70 13.55 -13.16
N PHE A 5 6.16 12.42 -13.70
CA PHE A 5 5.36 11.23 -13.86
C PHE A 5 5.25 10.44 -12.53
N VAL A 6 6.36 10.37 -11.76
CA VAL A 6 6.33 9.80 -10.41
C VAL A 6 5.28 10.51 -9.58
N GLN A 7 5.28 11.84 -9.58
CA GLN A 7 4.31 12.62 -8.84
C GLN A 7 2.87 12.40 -9.33
N ALA A 8 2.67 12.39 -10.65
CA ALA A 8 1.34 12.18 -11.23
C ALA A 8 0.76 10.82 -10.80
N HIS A 9 1.55 9.74 -10.92
CA HIS A 9 1.10 8.39 -10.55
C HIS A 9 0.91 8.24 -9.04
N MET A 10 1.75 8.86 -8.20
CA MET A 10 1.55 8.89 -6.74
C MET A 10 0.27 9.64 -6.36
N LYS A 11 -0.07 10.75 -7.04
CA LYS A 11 -1.35 11.45 -6.85
C LYS A 11 -2.53 10.59 -7.27
N VAL A 12 -2.41 9.83 -8.36
CA VAL A 12 -3.45 8.87 -8.75
C VAL A 12 -3.60 7.78 -7.69
N ALA A 13 -2.50 7.22 -7.17
CA ALA A 13 -2.55 6.25 -6.07
C ALA A 13 -3.25 6.82 -4.83
N LYS A 14 -3.00 8.10 -4.48
CA LYS A 14 -3.68 8.80 -3.40
C LYS A 14 -5.19 8.92 -3.66
N ILE A 15 -5.61 9.29 -4.86
CA ILE A 15 -7.03 9.38 -5.24
C ILE A 15 -7.72 8.03 -5.03
N TYR A 16 -7.08 6.92 -5.42
CA TYR A 16 -7.64 5.59 -5.18
C TYR A 16 -7.62 5.20 -3.70
N ALA A 17 -6.62 5.62 -2.92
CA ALA A 17 -6.64 5.42 -1.47
C ALA A 17 -7.87 6.08 -0.81
N ASP A 18 -8.25 7.27 -1.27
CA ASP A 18 -9.40 8.02 -0.73
C ASP A 18 -10.74 7.30 -0.95
N LEU A 19 -10.82 6.35 -1.90
CA LEU A 19 -12.00 5.50 -2.13
C LEU A 19 -12.16 4.38 -1.09
N SER A 20 -11.11 4.09 -0.31
CA SER A 20 -11.17 3.06 0.73
C SER A 20 -12.16 3.42 1.84
N TYR A 21 -12.94 2.43 2.27
CA TYR A 21 -13.83 2.55 3.43
C TYR A 21 -13.10 2.30 4.77
N ALA A 22 -11.83 1.92 4.74
CA ALA A 22 -11.06 1.68 5.96
C ALA A 22 -10.93 2.96 6.81
N ASN A 23 -11.15 2.82 8.11
CA ASN A 23 -11.04 3.91 9.08
C ASN A 23 -9.60 4.09 9.58
N ARG A 24 -8.82 2.99 9.67
CA ARG A 24 -7.45 3.03 10.20
C ARG A 24 -6.44 3.54 9.20
N LYS A 25 -6.39 2.95 8.02
CA LYS A 25 -5.41 3.25 6.98
C LYS A 25 -6.05 3.09 5.60
N LYS A 26 -6.05 4.16 4.84
CA LYS A 26 -6.48 4.16 3.44
C LYS A 26 -5.25 4.01 2.56
N VAL A 27 -5.23 2.99 1.74
CA VAL A 27 -4.10 2.66 0.87
C VAL A 27 -4.58 2.52 -0.56
N GLY A 28 -3.82 3.09 -1.50
CA GLY A 28 -4.06 2.97 -2.93
C GLY A 28 -2.82 2.46 -3.65
N ALA A 29 -3.02 1.71 -4.71
CA ALA A 29 -1.96 1.12 -5.52
C ALA A 29 -2.26 1.29 -7.01
N VAL A 30 -1.24 1.66 -7.79
CA VAL A 30 -1.35 1.87 -9.24
C VAL A 30 -0.18 1.18 -9.94
N ILE A 31 -0.47 0.26 -10.85
CA ILE A 31 0.53 -0.42 -11.67
C ILE A 31 0.63 0.31 -13.01
N VAL A 32 1.85 0.74 -13.34
CA VAL A 32 2.14 1.54 -14.53
C VAL A 32 3.23 0.86 -15.37
N LYS A 33 3.07 0.86 -16.68
CA LYS A 33 4.09 0.40 -17.61
C LYS A 33 4.00 1.23 -18.90
N ASP A 34 5.15 1.65 -19.41
CA ASP A 34 5.25 2.46 -20.64
C ASP A 34 4.31 3.69 -20.59
N ASP A 35 4.35 4.41 -19.46
CA ASP A 35 3.53 5.59 -19.13
C ASP A 35 2.00 5.33 -19.16
N ARG A 36 1.56 4.06 -19.18
CA ARG A 36 0.14 3.66 -19.12
C ARG A 36 -0.18 3.03 -17.77
N ILE A 37 -1.31 3.40 -17.18
CA ILE A 37 -1.88 2.71 -16.03
C ILE A 37 -2.48 1.39 -16.51
N LEU A 38 -1.94 0.27 -16.03
CA LEU A 38 -2.41 -1.07 -16.35
C LEU A 38 -3.48 -1.55 -15.37
N SER A 39 -3.32 -1.21 -14.09
CA SER A 39 -4.23 -1.65 -13.03
C SER A 39 -4.20 -0.70 -11.85
N ILE A 40 -5.29 -0.73 -11.09
CA ILE A 40 -5.45 0.05 -9.86
C ILE A 40 -6.03 -0.82 -8.74
N GLY A 41 -5.70 -0.49 -7.51
CA GLY A 41 -6.28 -1.10 -6.32
C GLY A 41 -6.39 -0.11 -5.17
N TYR A 42 -7.27 -0.39 -4.25
CA TYR A 42 -7.33 0.24 -2.92
C TYR A 42 -7.74 -0.81 -1.90
N ASN A 43 -7.39 -0.61 -0.65
CA ASN A 43 -7.71 -1.58 0.39
C ASN A 43 -9.19 -1.54 0.75
N GLY A 44 -9.75 -2.70 1.06
CA GLY A 44 -11.16 -2.82 1.42
C GLY A 44 -11.64 -4.26 1.48
N MET A 45 -12.89 -4.42 1.87
CA MET A 45 -13.54 -5.74 1.91
C MET A 45 -13.74 -6.30 0.49
N PRO A 46 -13.84 -7.63 0.33
CA PRO A 46 -14.18 -8.26 -0.94
C PRO A 46 -15.48 -7.69 -1.54
N SER A 47 -15.56 -7.64 -2.86
CA SER A 47 -16.75 -7.16 -3.57
C SER A 47 -17.99 -7.96 -3.16
N GLY A 48 -19.07 -7.25 -2.87
CA GLY A 48 -20.34 -7.84 -2.40
C GLY A 48 -20.44 -8.07 -0.90
N TRP A 49 -19.37 -7.82 -0.14
CA TRP A 49 -19.39 -7.86 1.32
C TRP A 49 -19.73 -6.51 1.92
N THR A 50 -19.99 -6.47 3.25
CA THR A 50 -20.13 -5.19 3.96
C THR A 50 -18.80 -4.43 3.94
N ASN A 51 -18.87 -3.09 3.87
CA ASN A 51 -17.67 -2.24 3.81
C ASN A 51 -17.02 -2.00 5.19
N GLU A 52 -17.33 -2.82 6.19
CA GLU A 52 -16.78 -2.71 7.54
C GLU A 52 -15.38 -3.36 7.60
N CYS A 53 -14.36 -2.56 7.38
CA CYS A 53 -12.96 -3.02 7.33
C CYS A 53 -12.36 -3.32 8.70
N GLU A 54 -12.94 -2.85 9.80
CA GLU A 54 -12.40 -2.98 11.15
C GLU A 54 -13.39 -3.62 12.11
N THR A 55 -12.82 -4.23 13.17
CA THR A 55 -13.54 -4.67 14.35
C THR A 55 -13.04 -3.87 15.55
N GLU A 56 -13.95 -3.44 16.41
CA GLU A 56 -13.58 -2.83 17.68
C GLU A 56 -13.12 -3.90 18.66
N VAL A 57 -11.95 -3.73 19.25
CA VAL A 57 -11.40 -4.60 20.29
C VAL A 57 -11.18 -3.80 21.56
N ILE A 58 -11.65 -4.32 22.68
CA ILE A 58 -11.47 -3.72 23.98
C ILE A 58 -10.21 -4.35 24.62
N LYS A 59 -9.19 -3.52 24.92
CA LYS A 59 -8.07 -3.94 25.75
C LYS A 59 -8.31 -3.51 27.19
N ILE A 60 -8.36 -4.49 28.08
CA ILE A 60 -8.37 -4.28 29.53
C ILE A 60 -6.91 -4.35 29.98
N PHE A 61 -6.39 -3.26 30.52
CA PHE A 61 -5.03 -3.26 31.08
C PHE A 61 -5.09 -3.82 32.50
N ASN A 62 -4.71 -5.09 32.67
CA ASN A 62 -4.54 -5.71 33.98
C ASN A 62 -3.21 -5.26 34.62
N THR A 63 -3.08 -3.97 34.91
CA THR A 63 -1.98 -3.48 35.76
C THR A 63 -2.52 -3.25 37.17
N PRO A 64 -1.72 -3.50 38.23
CA PRO A 64 -2.18 -3.32 39.63
C PRO A 64 -2.63 -1.90 39.97
N SER A 65 -2.33 -0.93 39.11
CA SER A 65 -2.68 0.49 39.24
C SER A 65 -3.76 0.97 38.26
N ALA A 66 -4.28 0.11 37.38
CA ALA A 66 -5.30 0.51 36.42
C ALA A 66 -6.70 0.53 37.07
N ASP A 67 -7.48 1.58 36.82
CA ASP A 67 -8.90 1.57 37.12
C ASP A 67 -9.56 0.40 36.38
N PRO A 68 -10.40 -0.43 37.01
CA PRO A 68 -11.14 -1.50 36.34
C PRO A 68 -12.01 -1.00 35.19
N ASN A 69 -12.28 0.32 35.11
CA ASN A 69 -13.00 0.98 34.05
C ASN A 69 -12.10 1.52 32.92
N ASP A 70 -10.78 1.43 33.03
CA ASP A 70 -9.85 1.84 31.98
C ASP A 70 -9.87 0.84 30.81
N GLN A 71 -10.93 0.95 30.01
CA GLN A 71 -11.11 0.20 28.78
C GLN A 71 -10.65 1.07 27.61
N VAL A 72 -9.54 0.68 26.96
CA VAL A 72 -9.14 1.32 25.71
C VAL A 72 -9.72 0.53 24.53
N ARG A 73 -10.62 1.19 23.80
CA ARG A 73 -11.16 0.67 22.55
C ARG A 73 -10.22 1.01 21.42
N HIS A 74 -9.86 0.05 20.60
CA HIS A 74 -9.09 0.29 19.41
C HIS A 74 -9.61 -0.55 18.23
N LEU A 75 -9.49 -0.01 17.03
CA LEU A 75 -9.88 -0.67 15.81
C LEU A 75 -8.78 -1.62 15.36
N VAL A 76 -9.15 -2.84 15.00
CA VAL A 76 -8.27 -3.84 14.38
C VAL A 76 -8.82 -4.15 13.00
N THR A 77 -7.95 -4.11 12.00
CA THR A 77 -8.32 -4.47 10.62
C THR A 77 -8.71 -5.94 10.55
N LYS A 78 -9.85 -6.24 9.94
CA LYS A 78 -10.32 -7.61 9.73
C LYS A 78 -9.38 -8.36 8.79
N PRO A 79 -9.14 -9.66 8.99
CA PRO A 79 -8.24 -10.45 8.14
C PRO A 79 -8.72 -10.58 6.69
N GLU A 80 -10.01 -10.37 6.44
CA GLU A 80 -10.62 -10.42 5.10
C GLU A 80 -10.36 -9.17 4.27
N VAL A 81 -9.85 -8.09 4.87
CA VAL A 81 -9.53 -6.85 4.14
C VAL A 81 -8.41 -7.11 3.16
N LEU A 82 -8.72 -6.93 1.89
CA LEU A 82 -7.75 -7.01 0.80
C LEU A 82 -6.84 -5.79 0.81
N HIS A 83 -5.55 -5.97 0.63
CA HIS A 83 -4.60 -4.87 0.49
C HIS A 83 -4.70 -4.23 -0.91
N ALA A 84 -4.33 -2.97 -1.03
CA ALA A 84 -4.39 -2.23 -2.28
C ALA A 84 -3.53 -2.88 -3.37
N GLU A 85 -2.33 -3.33 -3.01
CA GLU A 85 -1.38 -3.98 -3.91
C GLU A 85 -1.93 -5.31 -4.42
N THR A 86 -2.50 -6.14 -3.52
CA THR A 86 -3.12 -7.42 -3.91
C THR A 86 -4.31 -7.20 -4.83
N ASN A 87 -5.14 -6.18 -4.58
CA ASN A 87 -6.25 -5.81 -5.44
C ASN A 87 -5.78 -5.36 -6.84
N ALA A 88 -4.72 -4.55 -6.91
CA ALA A 88 -4.16 -4.13 -8.19
C ALA A 88 -3.59 -5.32 -8.97
N ILE A 89 -2.85 -6.21 -8.31
CA ILE A 89 -2.26 -7.40 -8.94
C ILE A 89 -3.34 -8.38 -9.37
N ALA A 90 -4.37 -8.62 -8.56
CA ALA A 90 -5.48 -9.51 -8.91
C ALA A 90 -6.27 -9.02 -10.13
N LYS A 91 -6.54 -7.70 -10.22
CA LYS A 91 -7.16 -7.10 -11.40
C LYS A 91 -6.27 -7.20 -12.64
N LEU A 92 -4.95 -7.00 -12.48
CA LEU A 92 -3.99 -7.19 -13.56
C LEU A 92 -4.02 -8.64 -14.07
N ALA A 93 -4.05 -9.62 -13.16
CA ALA A 93 -4.13 -11.03 -13.51
C ALA A 93 -5.42 -11.44 -14.24
N SER A 94 -6.49 -10.64 -14.09
CA SER A 94 -7.76 -10.82 -14.82
C SER A 94 -7.79 -10.10 -16.17
N SER A 95 -6.67 -9.48 -16.59
CA SER A 95 -6.51 -8.78 -17.87
C SER A 95 -5.55 -9.53 -18.79
N THR A 96 -5.35 -9.01 -19.98
CA THR A 96 -4.33 -9.49 -20.94
C THR A 96 -2.96 -8.84 -20.72
N GLU A 97 -2.85 -7.92 -19.78
CA GLU A 97 -1.63 -7.16 -19.50
C GLU A 97 -0.70 -7.93 -18.54
N SER A 98 0.59 -7.59 -18.59
CA SER A 98 1.62 -8.21 -17.75
C SER A 98 2.30 -7.20 -16.85
N GLY A 99 2.48 -7.55 -15.59
CA GLY A 99 3.27 -6.76 -14.62
C GLY A 99 4.78 -6.79 -14.85
N LYS A 100 5.27 -7.65 -15.77
CA LYS A 100 6.70 -7.79 -16.01
C LYS A 100 7.33 -6.47 -16.46
N GLY A 101 8.29 -5.95 -15.65
CA GLY A 101 8.96 -4.68 -15.89
C GLY A 101 8.11 -3.44 -15.58
N ALA A 102 6.95 -3.61 -14.95
CA ALA A 102 6.10 -2.49 -14.54
C ALA A 102 6.63 -1.82 -13.26
N SER A 103 6.15 -0.59 -13.02
CA SER A 103 6.32 0.18 -11.79
C SER A 103 5.05 0.13 -10.97
N LEU A 104 5.16 -0.02 -9.64
CA LEU A 104 4.02 0.02 -8.72
C LEU A 104 4.12 1.25 -7.81
N PHE A 105 3.10 2.08 -7.82
CA PHE A 105 2.97 3.25 -6.95
C PHE A 105 2.02 2.93 -5.82
N ILE A 106 2.46 3.08 -4.57
CA ILE A 106 1.70 2.73 -3.36
C ILE A 106 1.60 3.97 -2.48
N TYR A 107 0.39 4.37 -2.16
CA TYR A 107 0.13 5.48 -1.27
C TYR A 107 -0.62 5.00 -0.02
N PRO A 108 -0.21 5.40 1.19
CA PRO A 108 1.05 6.08 1.48
C PRO A 108 2.21 5.12 1.84
N TYR A 109 1.93 3.85 2.24
CA TYR A 109 2.89 2.99 2.91
C TYR A 109 3.59 2.01 1.97
N SER A 110 4.87 1.69 2.29
CA SER A 110 5.58 0.58 1.65
C SER A 110 4.87 -0.76 1.90
N PRO A 111 5.07 -1.78 1.03
CA PRO A 111 4.33 -3.02 1.11
C PRO A 111 4.73 -3.87 2.34
N CYS A 112 3.77 -4.61 2.90
CA CYS A 112 4.04 -5.67 3.85
C CYS A 112 4.70 -6.87 3.16
N MET A 113 5.16 -7.86 3.94
CA MET A 113 5.83 -9.05 3.41
C MET A 113 4.98 -9.82 2.39
N GLU A 114 3.68 -10.00 2.66
CA GLU A 114 2.80 -10.77 1.76
C GLU A 114 2.60 -10.04 0.42
N CYS A 115 2.41 -8.71 0.45
CA CYS A 115 2.34 -7.91 -0.76
C CYS A 115 3.67 -7.92 -1.52
N ALA A 116 4.81 -7.83 -0.83
CA ALA A 116 6.13 -7.87 -1.44
C ALA A 116 6.39 -9.15 -2.24
N LYS A 117 5.97 -10.31 -1.73
CA LYS A 117 6.04 -11.59 -2.45
C LYS A 117 5.24 -11.56 -3.76
N LEU A 118 4.02 -11.04 -3.73
CA LEU A 118 3.16 -10.94 -4.90
C LEU A 118 3.71 -9.92 -5.92
N ILE A 119 4.24 -8.80 -5.46
CA ILE A 119 4.91 -7.78 -6.28
C ILE A 119 6.06 -8.44 -7.08
N TYR A 120 6.93 -9.16 -6.39
CA TYR A 120 8.03 -9.88 -7.04
C TYR A 120 7.53 -10.93 -8.04
N GLN A 121 6.57 -11.77 -7.64
CA GLN A 121 6.05 -12.86 -8.48
C GLN A 121 5.28 -12.33 -9.71
N SER A 122 4.70 -11.14 -9.65
CA SER A 122 4.05 -10.49 -10.81
C SER A 122 5.04 -9.86 -11.80
N GLY A 123 6.35 -9.87 -11.48
CA GLY A 123 7.41 -9.34 -12.34
C GLY A 123 7.55 -7.81 -12.29
N ILE A 124 6.93 -7.14 -11.33
CA ILE A 124 7.11 -5.72 -11.08
C ILE A 124 8.57 -5.46 -10.73
N SER A 125 9.20 -4.48 -11.39
CA SER A 125 10.63 -4.21 -11.28
C SER A 125 10.98 -3.10 -10.30
N GLU A 126 10.04 -2.20 -10.03
CA GLU A 126 10.25 -1.07 -9.13
C GLU A 126 8.98 -0.67 -8.40
N ILE A 127 9.14 -0.14 -7.18
CA ILE A 127 8.04 0.39 -6.37
C ILE A 127 8.35 1.81 -5.91
N TYR A 128 7.29 2.61 -5.73
CA TYR A 128 7.32 3.96 -5.19
C TYR A 128 6.33 4.06 -4.03
N PHE A 129 6.73 4.68 -2.90
CA PHE A 129 5.89 4.86 -1.71
C PHE A 129 6.27 6.16 -0.97
N ILE A 130 5.42 6.63 -0.04
CA ILE A 130 5.66 7.85 0.74
C ILE A 130 6.28 7.52 2.11
N GLU A 131 5.70 6.57 2.83
CA GLU A 131 6.08 6.23 4.19
C GLU A 131 6.47 4.76 4.30
N LYS A 132 7.46 4.47 5.12
CA LYS A 132 7.80 3.09 5.45
C LYS A 132 6.69 2.48 6.31
N TYR A 133 6.35 1.23 6.02
CA TYR A 133 5.45 0.45 6.86
C TYR A 133 6.14 0.11 8.20
N GLN A 134 5.36 -0.10 9.26
CA GLN A 134 5.89 -0.39 10.61
C GLN A 134 6.91 -1.54 10.65
N ASN A 135 6.68 -2.57 9.82
CA ASN A 135 7.59 -3.68 9.61
C ASN A 135 8.20 -3.55 8.21
N GLU A 136 9.52 -3.34 8.13
CA GLU A 136 10.25 -3.17 6.87
C GLU A 136 10.63 -4.50 6.20
N ASP A 137 10.13 -5.65 6.66
CA ASP A 137 10.49 -6.96 6.09
C ASP A 137 10.09 -7.09 4.62
N GLY A 138 9.01 -6.42 4.20
CA GLY A 138 8.62 -6.34 2.79
C GLY A 138 9.68 -5.64 1.94
N LEU A 139 10.23 -4.52 2.39
CA LEU A 139 11.31 -3.81 1.70
C LEU A 139 12.60 -4.62 1.66
N LYS A 140 12.98 -5.26 2.78
CA LYS A 140 14.15 -6.14 2.84
C LYS A 140 14.03 -7.32 1.85
N PHE A 141 12.82 -7.89 1.74
CA PHE A 141 12.54 -8.95 0.78
C PHE A 141 12.70 -8.44 -0.66
N LEU A 142 12.10 -7.30 -1.01
CA LEU A 142 12.17 -6.72 -2.36
C LEU A 142 13.60 -6.37 -2.74
N LYS A 143 14.36 -5.78 -1.82
CA LYS A 143 15.80 -5.52 -2.03
C LYS A 143 16.56 -6.82 -2.37
N LYS A 144 16.38 -7.87 -1.57
CA LYS A 144 17.02 -9.17 -1.80
C LYS A 144 16.59 -9.81 -3.12
N ALA A 145 15.35 -9.54 -3.55
CA ALA A 145 14.78 -10.02 -4.81
C ALA A 145 15.18 -9.16 -6.03
N GLY A 146 15.91 -8.05 -5.83
CA GLY A 146 16.36 -7.17 -6.92
C GLY A 146 15.29 -6.18 -7.41
N VAL A 147 14.18 -6.01 -6.67
CA VAL A 147 13.15 -5.01 -6.98
C VAL A 147 13.59 -3.66 -6.42
N GLN A 148 13.67 -2.65 -7.27
CA GLN A 148 14.05 -1.30 -6.86
C GLN A 148 12.95 -0.66 -6.01
N SER A 149 13.31 -0.01 -4.91
CA SER A 149 12.35 0.60 -3.99
C SER A 149 12.70 2.06 -3.76
N TYR A 150 11.75 2.96 -4.03
CA TYR A 150 11.95 4.40 -3.97
C TYR A 150 10.98 5.03 -2.97
N GLN A 151 11.53 5.73 -1.98
CA GLN A 151 10.74 6.57 -1.09
C GLN A 151 10.60 7.96 -1.69
N VAL A 152 9.36 8.44 -1.82
CA VAL A 152 9.01 9.71 -2.48
C VAL A 152 8.72 10.78 -1.43
N TYR A 153 9.32 11.95 -1.59
CA TYR A 153 9.14 13.11 -0.72
C TYR A 153 8.58 14.31 -1.52
N GLY A 154 7.93 15.25 -0.86
CA GLY A 154 7.49 16.50 -1.49
C GLY A 154 6.39 16.32 -2.53
N LEU A 155 5.44 15.41 -2.31
CA LEU A 155 4.39 15.06 -3.28
C LEU A 155 3.58 16.27 -3.77
N ASP A 156 3.40 17.31 -2.96
CA ASP A 156 2.59 18.49 -3.28
C ASP A 156 3.40 19.62 -3.94
N ASP A 157 4.72 19.48 -4.05
CA ASP A 157 5.61 20.49 -4.65
C ASP A 157 6.47 19.88 -5.76
N TYR A 158 6.16 20.19 -7.02
CA TYR A 158 6.87 19.67 -8.19
C TYR A 158 8.38 19.98 -8.20
N GLN A 159 8.79 21.10 -7.59
CA GLN A 159 10.18 21.51 -7.57
C GLN A 159 10.99 20.82 -6.46
N LYS A 160 10.27 20.28 -5.46
CA LYS A 160 10.84 19.60 -4.28
C LYS A 160 10.61 18.09 -4.27
N LEU A 161 10.07 17.53 -5.36
CA LEU A 161 9.90 16.07 -5.42
C LEU A 161 11.27 15.40 -5.48
N GLU A 162 11.59 14.70 -4.45
CA GLU A 162 12.77 13.86 -4.32
C GLU A 162 12.34 12.41 -4.11
N TYR A 163 13.13 11.48 -4.57
CA TYR A 163 12.98 10.08 -4.22
C TYR A 163 14.36 9.44 -4.08
N GLU A 164 14.49 8.62 -3.06
CA GLU A 164 15.72 7.92 -2.72
C GLU A 164 15.56 6.42 -2.96
N VAL A 165 16.63 5.81 -3.46
CA VAL A 165 16.72 4.34 -3.49
C VAL A 165 16.83 3.86 -2.05
N ASN A 166 15.98 2.97 -1.65
CA ASN A 166 16.00 2.39 -0.32
C ASN A 166 17.12 1.34 -0.28
N GLU A 167 18.33 1.78 0.11
CA GLU A 167 19.54 0.97 0.22
C GLU A 167 19.48 -0.08 1.35
#